data_15a5b65cfb2de3c799759c745b7ae937
#
_entry.id   15a5b65cfb2de3c799759c745b7ae937
#
_cell.length_a   1.000
_cell.length_b   1.000
_cell.length_c   1.000
_cell.angle_alpha   90.00
_cell.angle_beta   90.00
_cell.angle_gamma   90.00
#
_symmetry.space_group_name_H-M   'P 1'
#
loop_
_entity.id
_entity.type
_entity.pdbx_description
1 polymer ?
#
loop_
_entity_poly.entity_id
_entity_poly.type
_entity_poly.pdbx_seq_one_letter_code
_entity_poly.pdbx_strand_id
1 'polypeptide(L)'
;MRRYLFLVFLALCCAACTGRRSASEPALPADKKPFTIYLQPYEDFPQREAEALRASITQALGRVYRGDWSHVEVLPSRPLPAHAYYKPRQRYLASALLRDLFVAGPDAFVIGLTHKDISFNIHNTKNYGIMGLTTRGHFKTIVSDYRAKGDNFLAVIVHEFGHGYYKAPHCPDPTCIMCDYQAHIGKPFVYGLCPAHQYMH
;
A
#
# COMPACT_ATOMS: atom_id res chain seq x y z
N MET A 1 -88.22 -25.93 21.57
CA MET A 1 -88.16 -25.74 20.09
C MET A 1 -86.93 -25.07 19.68
N ARG A 2 -86.26 -25.55 18.60
CA ARG A 2 -85.09 -25.17 17.89
C ARG A 2 -83.73 -25.60 18.51
N ARG A 3 -83.22 -26.66 17.94
CA ARG A 3 -81.89 -27.20 18.02
C ARG A 3 -80.95 -26.30 17.21
N TYR A 4 -79.82 -25.88 17.76
CA TYR A 4 -78.72 -25.32 17.00
C TYR A 4 -77.56 -26.30 17.01
N LEU A 5 -77.21 -26.71 15.81
CA LEU A 5 -76.13 -27.61 15.47
C LEU A 5 -74.84 -26.78 15.45
N PHE A 6 -73.89 -27.10 16.32
CA PHE A 6 -72.51 -26.48 16.26
C PHE A 6 -71.61 -27.33 15.36
N LEU A 7 -71.32 -26.79 14.21
CA LEU A 7 -70.27 -27.30 13.32
C LEU A 7 -68.94 -26.86 13.84
N VAL A 8 -68.13 -27.85 14.25
CA VAL A 8 -66.73 -27.61 14.62
C VAL A 8 -65.87 -27.65 13.34
N PHE A 9 -65.32 -26.49 12.91
CA PHE A 9 -64.40 -26.45 11.84
C PHE A 9 -62.98 -26.71 12.41
N LEU A 10 -62.42 -27.85 12.05
CA LEU A 10 -61.05 -28.22 12.34
C LEU A 10 -60.13 -27.50 11.32
N ALA A 11 -59.44 -26.40 11.72
CA ALA A 11 -58.47 -25.73 10.91
C ALA A 11 -57.16 -26.48 11.02
N LEU A 12 -56.74 -27.16 9.96
CA LEU A 12 -55.40 -27.71 9.79
C LEU A 12 -54.43 -26.53 9.54
N CYS A 13 -53.62 -26.18 10.52
CA CYS A 13 -52.48 -25.29 10.33
C CYS A 13 -51.36 -26.08 9.65
N CYS A 14 -51.21 -25.92 8.33
CA CYS A 14 -49.95 -26.27 7.63
C CYS A 14 -48.85 -25.27 8.01
N ALA A 15 -47.97 -25.69 8.89
CA ALA A 15 -46.72 -24.98 9.14
C ALA A 15 -45.81 -25.12 7.92
N ALA A 16 -45.85 -24.13 7.02
CA ALA A 16 -44.84 -23.96 5.97
C ALA A 16 -43.55 -23.48 6.61
N CYS A 17 -42.61 -24.41 6.84
CA CYS A 17 -41.22 -24.05 7.12
C CYS A 17 -40.62 -23.36 5.90
N THR A 18 -40.67 -22.03 5.86
CA THR A 18 -39.84 -21.25 4.93
C THR A 18 -38.41 -21.29 5.43
N GLY A 19 -37.66 -22.27 4.93
CA GLY A 19 -36.21 -22.28 5.05
C GLY A 19 -35.66 -21.02 4.41
N ARG A 20 -35.19 -20.06 5.22
CA ARG A 20 -34.36 -18.97 4.80
C ARG A 20 -33.10 -19.62 4.21
N ARG A 21 -33.01 -19.70 2.89
CA ARG A 21 -31.76 -19.90 2.20
C ARG A 21 -30.90 -18.67 2.53
N SER A 22 -29.90 -18.87 3.40
CA SER A 22 -28.77 -17.95 3.51
C SER A 22 -28.22 -17.79 2.10
N ALA A 23 -28.33 -16.58 1.53
CA ALA A 23 -27.65 -16.25 0.32
C ALA A 23 -26.15 -16.38 0.64
N SER A 24 -25.52 -17.45 0.15
CA SER A 24 -24.08 -17.59 0.17
C SER A 24 -23.53 -16.40 -0.61
N GLU A 25 -22.75 -15.59 0.08
CA GLU A 25 -21.94 -14.55 -0.55
C GLU A 25 -21.24 -15.17 -1.77
N PRO A 26 -21.28 -14.54 -2.95
CA PRO A 26 -20.64 -15.11 -4.12
C PRO A 26 -19.15 -15.28 -3.82
N ALA A 27 -18.70 -16.54 -3.78
CA ALA A 27 -17.30 -16.86 -3.65
C ALA A 27 -16.56 -16.13 -4.79
N LEU A 28 -15.55 -15.32 -4.43
CA LEU A 28 -14.64 -14.73 -5.41
C LEU A 28 -14.10 -15.84 -6.32
N PRO A 29 -14.01 -15.60 -7.64
CA PRO A 29 -13.49 -16.60 -8.56
C PRO A 29 -12.12 -17.08 -8.06
N ALA A 30 -11.95 -18.39 -7.95
CA ALA A 30 -10.78 -19.06 -7.37
C ALA A 30 -9.45 -18.80 -8.12
N ASP A 31 -9.48 -18.09 -9.24
CA ASP A 31 -8.34 -17.87 -10.13
C ASP A 31 -7.73 -16.47 -10.09
N LYS A 32 -8.24 -15.55 -9.24
CA LYS A 32 -7.66 -14.23 -9.14
C LYS A 32 -6.44 -14.28 -8.22
N LYS A 33 -5.24 -14.15 -8.81
CA LYS A 33 -4.00 -14.02 -8.02
C LYS A 33 -4.14 -12.88 -7.00
N PRO A 34 -3.70 -13.09 -5.74
CA PRO A 34 -3.71 -12.03 -4.75
C PRO A 34 -2.81 -10.89 -5.21
N PHE A 35 -3.18 -9.65 -4.83
CA PHE A 35 -2.31 -8.51 -5.06
C PHE A 35 -1.01 -8.70 -4.27
N THR A 36 0.14 -8.66 -4.95
CA THR A 36 1.43 -8.98 -4.34
C THR A 36 2.32 -7.74 -4.27
N ILE A 37 2.92 -7.50 -3.12
CA ILE A 37 3.93 -6.46 -2.92
C ILE A 37 5.30 -7.11 -2.97
N TYR A 38 6.12 -6.75 -3.96
CA TYR A 38 7.49 -7.21 -4.09
C TYR A 38 8.45 -6.21 -3.47
N LEU A 39 9.24 -6.66 -2.51
CA LEU A 39 10.36 -5.91 -1.98
C LEU A 39 11.61 -6.28 -2.76
N GLN A 40 12.19 -5.31 -3.46
CA GLN A 40 13.43 -5.46 -4.21
C GLN A 40 14.57 -4.77 -3.46
N PRO A 41 15.31 -5.49 -2.60
CA PRO A 41 16.50 -4.91 -1.98
C PRO A 41 17.61 -4.74 -3.01
N TYR A 42 18.34 -3.63 -2.92
CA TYR A 42 19.66 -3.51 -3.52
C TYR A 42 20.72 -4.09 -2.58
N GLU A 43 21.92 -4.40 -3.07
CA GLU A 43 22.95 -5.11 -2.30
C GLU A 43 23.43 -4.39 -1.03
N ASP A 44 23.22 -3.08 -0.94
CA ASP A 44 23.46 -2.29 0.25
C ASP A 44 22.36 -2.40 1.31
N PHE A 45 21.21 -3.00 0.96
CA PHE A 45 20.09 -3.28 1.86
C PHE A 45 20.02 -4.79 2.10
N PRO A 46 20.46 -5.30 3.25
CA PRO A 46 20.55 -6.73 3.50
C PRO A 46 19.22 -7.46 3.33
N GLN A 47 19.25 -8.64 2.69
CA GLN A 47 18.08 -9.49 2.44
C GLN A 47 17.26 -9.73 3.72
N ARG A 48 17.95 -10.01 4.85
CA ARG A 48 17.32 -10.23 6.17
C ARG A 48 16.54 -9.01 6.67
N GLU A 49 16.99 -7.80 6.35
CA GLU A 49 16.29 -6.57 6.74
C GLU A 49 15.03 -6.36 5.90
N ALA A 50 15.09 -6.67 4.60
CA ALA A 50 13.92 -6.68 3.75
C ALA A 50 12.88 -7.71 4.20
N GLU A 51 13.31 -8.92 4.61
CA GLU A 51 12.42 -9.94 5.16
C GLU A 51 11.75 -9.47 6.47
N ALA A 52 12.49 -8.78 7.35
CA ALA A 52 11.95 -8.24 8.59
C ALA A 52 10.88 -7.14 8.35
N LEU A 53 10.93 -6.45 7.22
CA LEU A 53 9.95 -5.40 6.89
C LEU A 53 8.58 -5.95 6.46
N ARG A 54 8.46 -7.21 6.05
CA ARG A 54 7.21 -7.77 5.49
C ARG A 54 6.00 -7.52 6.38
N ALA A 55 6.05 -7.96 7.62
CA ALA A 55 4.95 -7.82 8.58
C ALA A 55 4.66 -6.33 8.89
N SER A 56 5.71 -5.54 9.03
CA SER A 56 5.60 -4.10 9.32
C SER A 56 4.93 -3.34 8.18
N ILE A 57 5.27 -3.66 6.92
CA ILE A 57 4.65 -3.06 5.73
C ILE A 57 3.17 -3.45 5.63
N THR A 58 2.84 -4.75 5.78
CA THR A 58 1.45 -5.23 5.83
C THR A 58 0.63 -4.48 6.86
N GLN A 59 1.16 -4.37 8.09
CA GLN A 59 0.48 -3.68 9.18
C GLN A 59 0.33 -2.18 8.90
N ALA A 60 1.39 -1.53 8.40
CA ALA A 60 1.39 -0.09 8.13
C ALA A 60 0.41 0.28 7.01
N LEU A 61 0.37 -0.49 5.91
CA LEU A 61 -0.59 -0.30 4.84
C LEU A 61 -2.03 -0.53 5.31
N GLY A 62 -2.28 -1.59 6.09
CA GLY A 62 -3.61 -1.91 6.62
C GLY A 62 -4.15 -0.89 7.63
N ARG A 63 -3.27 -0.06 8.25
CA ARG A 63 -3.71 1.06 9.10
C ARG A 63 -4.29 2.23 8.32
N VAL A 64 -3.88 2.40 7.06
CA VAL A 64 -4.18 3.59 6.27
C VAL A 64 -5.10 3.26 5.11
N TYR A 65 -4.86 2.14 4.44
CA TYR A 65 -5.49 1.81 3.18
C TYR A 65 -6.37 0.57 3.27
N ARG A 66 -7.53 0.64 2.66
CA ARG A 66 -8.42 -0.52 2.51
C ARG A 66 -7.84 -1.49 1.49
N GLY A 67 -7.74 -2.76 1.85
CA GLY A 67 -7.27 -3.83 0.97
C GLY A 67 -6.64 -4.99 1.74
N ASP A 68 -6.32 -6.05 1.02
CA ASP A 68 -5.50 -7.15 1.52
C ASP A 68 -4.05 -6.94 1.08
N TRP A 69 -3.21 -6.58 2.03
CA TRP A 69 -1.77 -6.33 1.85
C TRP A 69 -0.89 -7.43 2.44
N SER A 70 -1.46 -8.63 2.67
CA SER A 70 -0.78 -9.73 3.34
C SER A 70 0.29 -10.42 2.47
N HIS A 71 0.17 -10.33 1.14
CA HIS A 71 1.08 -10.99 0.21
C HIS A 71 2.27 -10.08 -0.08
N VAL A 72 3.30 -10.20 0.75
CA VAL A 72 4.57 -9.48 0.60
C VAL A 72 5.68 -10.49 0.34
N GLU A 73 6.37 -10.37 -0.77
CA GLU A 73 7.48 -11.22 -1.19
C GLU A 73 8.78 -10.43 -1.28
N VAL A 74 9.88 -11.02 -0.83
CA VAL A 74 11.20 -10.41 -0.95
C VAL A 74 11.95 -11.08 -2.10
N LEU A 75 12.36 -10.26 -3.06
CA LEU A 75 13.13 -10.70 -4.21
C LEU A 75 14.62 -10.84 -3.85
N PRO A 76 15.38 -11.64 -4.58
CA PRO A 76 16.83 -11.68 -4.43
C PRO A 76 17.44 -10.29 -4.58
N SER A 77 18.42 -9.98 -3.74
CA SER A 77 19.15 -8.72 -3.80
C SER A 77 19.83 -8.54 -5.16
N ARG A 78 19.92 -7.29 -5.63
CA ARG A 78 20.56 -6.94 -6.89
C ARG A 78 21.53 -5.77 -6.73
N PRO A 79 22.54 -5.65 -7.60
CA PRO A 79 23.50 -4.57 -7.52
C PRO A 79 22.84 -3.21 -7.79
N LEU A 80 23.35 -2.17 -7.14
CA LEU A 80 23.00 -0.80 -7.47
C LEU A 80 23.56 -0.44 -8.87
N PRO A 81 22.71 0.06 -9.79
CA PRO A 81 23.16 0.40 -11.14
C PRO A 81 24.15 1.57 -11.13
N ALA A 82 25.37 1.34 -11.63
CA ALA A 82 26.44 2.32 -11.61
C ALA A 82 26.08 3.65 -12.28
N HIS A 83 25.26 3.61 -13.35
CA HIS A 83 24.80 4.79 -14.07
C HIS A 83 23.84 5.69 -13.26
N ALA A 84 23.28 5.17 -12.15
CA ALA A 84 22.44 5.96 -11.25
C ALA A 84 23.27 6.81 -10.27
N TYR A 85 24.58 6.52 -10.11
CA TYR A 85 25.41 7.18 -9.12
C TYR A 85 25.87 8.56 -9.57
N TYR A 86 25.52 9.58 -8.79
CA TYR A 86 25.97 10.96 -9.00
C TYR A 86 27.10 11.32 -8.03
N LYS A 87 28.36 11.15 -8.49
CA LYS A 87 29.57 11.28 -7.70
C LYS A 87 29.69 12.63 -6.94
N PRO A 88 29.38 13.81 -7.54
CA PRO A 88 29.60 15.09 -6.84
C PRO A 88 28.83 15.25 -5.53
N ARG A 89 27.71 14.55 -5.36
CA ARG A 89 26.92 14.56 -4.12
C ARG A 89 26.86 13.21 -3.43
N GLN A 90 27.55 12.21 -3.94
CA GLN A 90 27.57 10.83 -3.43
C GLN A 90 26.16 10.26 -3.26
N ARG A 91 25.28 10.51 -4.26
CA ARG A 91 23.87 10.12 -4.24
C ARG A 91 23.53 9.28 -5.45
N TYR A 92 22.48 8.48 -5.29
CA TYR A 92 21.88 7.78 -6.42
C TYR A 92 20.67 8.54 -6.95
N LEU A 93 20.56 8.68 -8.26
CA LEU A 93 19.39 9.27 -8.91
C LEU A 93 18.20 8.33 -8.78
N ALA A 94 17.21 8.70 -7.97
CA ALA A 94 16.02 7.89 -7.70
C ALA A 94 15.26 7.56 -8.98
N SER A 95 15.22 8.48 -9.95
CA SER A 95 14.59 8.23 -11.25
C SER A 95 15.29 7.13 -12.07
N ALA A 96 16.61 6.98 -11.93
CA ALA A 96 17.34 5.91 -12.58
C ALA A 96 17.11 4.57 -11.88
N LEU A 97 17.12 4.55 -10.53
CA LEU A 97 16.75 3.36 -9.75
C LEU A 97 15.33 2.92 -10.04
N LEU A 98 14.38 3.86 -10.09
CA LEU A 98 12.98 3.55 -10.39
C LEU A 98 12.80 2.94 -11.79
N ARG A 99 13.56 3.38 -12.80
CA ARG A 99 13.55 2.77 -14.13
C ARG A 99 14.15 1.37 -14.14
N ASP A 100 15.15 1.13 -13.31
CA ASP A 100 15.83 -0.16 -13.18
C ASP A 100 14.93 -1.25 -12.55
N LEU A 101 13.95 -0.88 -11.72
CA LEU A 101 12.98 -1.82 -11.18
C LEU A 101 12.13 -2.44 -12.29
N PHE A 102 11.88 -3.75 -12.18
CA PHE A 102 10.98 -4.43 -13.11
C PHE A 102 9.56 -3.87 -13.03
N VAL A 103 8.78 -4.05 -14.08
CA VAL A 103 7.37 -3.66 -14.13
C VAL A 103 6.56 -4.91 -13.76
N ALA A 104 5.96 -4.89 -12.59
CA ALA A 104 4.94 -5.86 -12.24
C ALA A 104 3.63 -5.55 -13.00
N GLY A 105 2.80 -6.55 -13.21
CA GLY A 105 1.47 -6.37 -13.77
C GLY A 105 0.55 -5.56 -12.83
N PRO A 106 -0.71 -5.34 -13.22
CA PRO A 106 -1.66 -4.54 -12.44
C PRO A 106 -2.00 -5.14 -11.06
N ASP A 107 -1.68 -6.42 -10.85
CA ASP A 107 -1.96 -7.13 -9.60
C ASP A 107 -0.75 -7.16 -8.65
N ALA A 108 0.22 -6.27 -8.85
CA ALA A 108 1.40 -6.21 -8.00
C ALA A 108 2.00 -4.81 -7.88
N PHE A 109 2.77 -4.57 -6.80
CA PHE A 109 3.50 -3.34 -6.53
C PHE A 109 4.96 -3.66 -6.18
N VAL A 110 5.90 -2.92 -6.72
CA VAL A 110 7.33 -3.14 -6.47
C VAL A 110 7.90 -2.01 -5.64
N ILE A 111 8.56 -2.35 -4.54
CA ILE A 111 9.23 -1.41 -3.64
C ILE A 111 10.73 -1.69 -3.69
N GLY A 112 11.50 -0.83 -4.34
CA GLY A 112 12.96 -0.86 -4.28
C GLY A 112 13.48 -0.30 -2.96
N LEU A 113 14.41 -1.00 -2.32
CA LEU A 113 14.94 -0.68 -0.99
C LEU A 113 16.46 -0.43 -1.06
N THR A 114 16.92 0.70 -0.51
CA THR A 114 18.34 1.03 -0.40
C THR A 114 18.65 1.84 0.86
N HIS A 115 19.86 1.69 1.41
CA HIS A 115 20.39 2.55 2.48
C HIS A 115 21.11 3.80 1.93
N LYS A 116 21.32 3.87 0.61
CA LYS A 116 22.05 5.01 0.00
C LYS A 116 21.18 6.24 -0.04
N ASP A 117 21.85 7.40 0.05
CA ASP A 117 21.19 8.68 -0.18
C ASP A 117 20.70 8.75 -1.64
N ILE A 118 19.43 9.04 -1.81
CA ILE A 118 18.79 9.17 -3.12
C ILE A 118 18.39 10.61 -3.39
N SER A 119 18.34 10.97 -4.67
CA SER A 119 18.04 12.33 -5.10
C SER A 119 17.15 12.36 -6.34
N PHE A 120 16.47 13.48 -6.48
CA PHE A 120 15.65 13.79 -7.67
C PHE A 120 15.87 15.25 -8.09
N ASN A 121 15.67 15.55 -9.36
CA ASN A 121 15.69 16.93 -9.84
C ASN A 121 14.32 17.56 -9.66
N ILE A 122 14.23 18.56 -8.78
CA ILE A 122 12.98 19.27 -8.47
C ILE A 122 13.12 20.72 -8.96
N HIS A 123 12.31 21.10 -9.92
CA HIS A 123 12.37 22.43 -10.54
C HIS A 123 13.81 22.80 -10.98
N ASN A 124 14.36 23.88 -10.45
CA ASN A 124 15.72 24.34 -10.75
C ASN A 124 16.79 23.73 -9.85
N THR A 125 16.42 22.86 -8.90
CA THR A 125 17.36 22.24 -7.97
C THR A 125 17.75 20.85 -8.46
N LYS A 126 18.99 20.70 -8.92
CA LYS A 126 19.53 19.39 -9.31
C LYS A 126 19.94 18.57 -8.09
N ASN A 127 19.67 17.29 -8.14
CA ASN A 127 20.05 16.31 -7.12
C ASN A 127 19.59 16.70 -5.71
N TYR A 128 18.35 17.16 -5.58
CA TYR A 128 17.71 17.37 -4.29
C TYR A 128 17.52 16.02 -3.58
N GLY A 129 17.96 15.93 -2.32
CA GLY A 129 17.86 14.68 -1.54
C GLY A 129 16.42 14.39 -1.13
N ILE A 130 15.98 13.19 -1.40
CA ILE A 130 14.61 12.71 -1.12
C ILE A 130 14.66 11.41 -0.33
N MET A 131 13.50 10.95 0.18
CA MET A 131 13.37 9.69 0.90
C MET A 131 12.72 8.61 0.05
N GLY A 132 11.86 8.99 -0.89
CA GLY A 132 11.19 8.10 -1.82
C GLY A 132 10.90 8.80 -3.14
N LEU A 133 10.59 8.00 -4.15
CA LEU A 133 10.12 8.48 -5.46
C LEU A 133 9.19 7.46 -6.08
N THR A 134 8.01 7.91 -6.44
CA THR A 134 7.02 7.14 -7.20
C THR A 134 6.54 7.94 -8.40
N THR A 135 6.36 7.28 -9.53
CA THR A 135 5.60 7.84 -10.64
C THR A 135 4.13 7.47 -10.44
N ARG A 136 3.25 8.47 -10.36
CA ARG A 136 1.83 8.25 -10.10
C ARG A 136 1.20 7.26 -11.09
N GLY A 137 0.50 6.27 -10.55
CA GLY A 137 -0.14 5.21 -11.33
C GLY A 137 0.81 4.19 -11.95
N HIS A 138 2.09 4.25 -11.59
CA HIS A 138 3.04 3.19 -11.88
C HIS A 138 3.25 2.38 -10.60
N PHE A 139 2.90 1.13 -10.62
CA PHE A 139 2.92 0.24 -9.46
C PHE A 139 4.33 -0.11 -9.00
N LYS A 140 5.18 0.91 -8.86
CA LYS A 140 6.54 0.78 -8.34
C LYS A 140 7.06 2.06 -7.71
N THR A 141 7.86 1.91 -6.68
CA THR A 141 8.54 2.99 -5.97
C THR A 141 9.98 2.62 -5.63
N ILE A 142 10.81 3.62 -5.41
CA ILE A 142 12.12 3.48 -4.77
C ILE A 142 12.10 4.26 -3.46
N VAL A 143 12.52 3.64 -2.37
CA VAL A 143 12.61 4.26 -1.05
C VAL A 143 13.98 4.04 -0.43
N SER A 144 14.42 5.01 0.36
CA SER A 144 15.68 4.98 1.07
C SER A 144 15.47 5.32 2.54
N ASP A 145 16.10 4.53 3.41
CA ASP A 145 16.11 4.81 4.83
C ASP A 145 17.27 5.74 5.26
N TYR A 146 18.05 6.25 4.32
CA TYR A 146 19.17 7.16 4.62
C TYR A 146 18.74 8.39 5.42
N ARG A 147 17.58 8.96 5.06
CA ARG A 147 17.03 10.19 5.68
C ARG A 147 15.87 9.93 6.63
N ALA A 148 15.26 8.77 6.56
CA ALA A 148 14.10 8.38 7.39
C ALA A 148 14.35 6.99 7.96
N LYS A 149 14.34 6.85 9.27
CA LYS A 149 14.62 5.58 9.98
C LYS A 149 13.37 5.10 10.73
N GLY A 150 13.31 3.80 11.01
CA GLY A 150 12.25 3.19 11.82
C GLY A 150 10.84 3.50 11.28
N ASP A 151 9.95 3.96 12.15
CA ASP A 151 8.56 4.27 11.79
C ASP A 151 8.44 5.35 10.71
N ASN A 152 9.37 6.30 10.65
CA ASN A 152 9.40 7.30 9.58
C ASN A 152 9.72 6.66 8.22
N PHE A 153 10.58 5.64 8.16
CA PHE A 153 10.84 4.92 6.93
C PHE A 153 9.60 4.13 6.45
N LEU A 154 8.89 3.48 7.37
CA LEU A 154 7.61 2.83 7.05
C LEU A 154 6.57 3.83 6.56
N ALA A 155 6.49 5.00 7.16
CA ALA A 155 5.58 6.05 6.72
C ALA A 155 5.91 6.55 5.31
N VAL A 156 7.20 6.66 4.94
CA VAL A 156 7.62 6.95 3.56
C VAL A 156 7.13 5.86 2.61
N ILE A 157 7.28 4.59 2.96
CA ILE A 157 6.78 3.47 2.13
C ILE A 157 5.27 3.60 1.90
N VAL A 158 4.50 3.87 2.96
CA VAL A 158 3.04 4.04 2.89
C VAL A 158 2.67 5.24 2.02
N HIS A 159 3.35 6.38 2.19
CA HIS A 159 3.18 7.58 1.39
C HIS A 159 3.40 7.32 -0.10
N GLU A 160 4.53 6.72 -0.45
CA GLU A 160 4.89 6.39 -1.83
C GLU A 160 3.93 5.37 -2.45
N PHE A 161 3.44 4.41 -1.65
CA PHE A 161 2.40 3.48 -2.08
C PHE A 161 1.10 4.22 -2.45
N GLY A 162 0.71 5.24 -1.68
CA GLY A 162 -0.43 6.10 -1.99
C GLY A 162 -0.30 6.78 -3.36
N HIS A 163 0.88 7.28 -3.70
CA HIS A 163 1.15 7.86 -5.02
C HIS A 163 1.03 6.83 -6.15
N GLY A 164 1.60 5.65 -5.96
CA GLY A 164 1.64 4.63 -7.01
C GLY A 164 0.31 3.92 -7.21
N TYR A 165 -0.29 3.44 -6.16
CA TYR A 165 -1.50 2.62 -6.21
C TYR A 165 -2.76 3.47 -6.40
N TYR A 166 -2.96 4.48 -5.55
CA TYR A 166 -4.16 5.34 -5.56
C TYR A 166 -4.01 6.56 -6.45
N LYS A 167 -2.84 6.82 -7.03
CA LYS A 167 -2.52 8.03 -7.81
C LYS A 167 -2.70 9.31 -7.00
N ALA A 168 -2.68 9.21 -5.67
CA ALA A 168 -2.95 10.31 -4.77
C ALA A 168 -1.94 11.45 -4.97
N PRO A 169 -2.36 12.72 -5.02
CA PRO A 169 -1.46 13.86 -4.97
C PRO A 169 -0.97 14.11 -3.55
N HIS A 170 0.07 14.95 -3.40
CA HIS A 170 0.36 15.57 -2.11
C HIS A 170 -0.79 16.45 -1.64
N CYS A 171 -0.92 16.61 -0.33
CA CYS A 171 -1.83 17.57 0.27
C CYS A 171 -1.15 18.40 1.37
N PRO A 172 -1.67 19.57 1.71
CA PRO A 172 -1.09 20.44 2.75
C PRO A 172 -1.47 20.03 4.18
N ASP A 173 -2.38 19.08 4.36
CA ASP A 173 -2.87 18.67 5.68
C ASP A 173 -1.82 17.85 6.44
N PRO A 174 -1.25 18.38 7.56
CA PRO A 174 -0.20 17.70 8.32
C PRO A 174 -0.68 16.43 9.05
N THR A 175 -1.98 16.17 9.09
CA THR A 175 -2.55 14.96 9.68
C THR A 175 -2.72 13.83 8.66
N CYS A 176 -2.39 14.10 7.39
CA CYS A 176 -2.54 13.14 6.29
C CYS A 176 -1.21 12.49 5.93
N ILE A 177 -1.22 11.17 5.71
CA ILE A 177 -0.04 10.46 5.21
C ILE A 177 0.46 11.01 3.87
N MET A 178 -0.44 11.59 3.05
CA MET A 178 -0.09 12.20 1.76
C MET A 178 0.43 13.65 1.89
N CYS A 179 0.68 14.14 3.10
CA CYS A 179 1.27 15.45 3.28
C CYS A 179 2.71 15.49 2.75
N ASP A 180 3.08 16.59 2.08
CA ASP A 180 4.45 16.79 1.63
C ASP A 180 5.42 16.78 2.83
N TYR A 181 6.59 16.13 2.68
CA TYR A 181 7.61 16.04 3.72
C TYR A 181 7.99 17.39 4.33
N GLN A 182 8.00 18.46 3.55
CA GLN A 182 8.32 19.80 4.07
C GLN A 182 7.38 20.23 5.20
N ALA A 183 6.13 19.75 5.21
CA ALA A 183 5.20 20.00 6.30
C ALA A 183 5.51 19.19 7.57
N HIS A 184 6.37 18.17 7.46
CA HIS A 184 6.77 17.28 8.56
C HIS A 184 8.16 17.53 9.11
N ILE A 185 8.89 18.56 8.66
CA ILE A 185 10.24 18.86 9.18
C ILE A 185 10.20 18.97 10.70
N GLY A 186 10.95 18.09 11.37
CA GLY A 186 11.01 18.02 12.83
C GLY A 186 9.79 17.43 13.53
N LYS A 187 8.83 16.86 12.78
CA LYS A 187 7.67 16.15 13.32
C LYS A 187 7.66 14.69 12.88
N PRO A 188 7.10 13.77 13.68
CA PRO A 188 6.89 12.40 13.24
C PRO A 188 5.85 12.35 12.11
N PHE A 189 6.01 11.41 11.20
CA PHE A 189 4.98 11.10 10.22
C PHE A 189 3.72 10.56 10.90
N VAL A 190 2.56 10.82 10.29
CA VAL A 190 1.27 10.33 10.76
C VAL A 190 0.72 9.27 9.83
N TYR A 191 0.02 8.28 10.38
CA TYR A 191 -0.67 7.22 9.65
C TYR A 191 -2.16 7.54 9.61
N GLY A 192 -2.53 8.61 8.92
CA GLY A 192 -3.92 9.07 8.81
C GLY A 192 -4.25 9.55 7.41
N LEU A 193 -5.53 9.68 7.13
CA LEU A 193 -6.06 10.24 5.90
C LEU A 193 -6.93 11.44 6.22
N CYS A 194 -6.66 12.57 5.59
CA CYS A 194 -7.53 13.74 5.66
C CYS A 194 -8.84 13.50 4.87
N PRO A 195 -9.89 14.31 5.05
CA PRO A 195 -11.15 14.13 4.32
C PRO A 195 -11.00 14.04 2.81
N ALA A 196 -10.05 14.75 2.21
CA ALA A 196 -9.79 14.71 0.77
C ALA A 196 -9.21 13.38 0.29
N HIS A 197 -8.61 12.57 1.18
CA HIS A 197 -7.99 11.27 0.88
C HIS A 197 -8.73 10.07 1.48
N GLN A 198 -9.88 10.27 2.13
CA GLN A 198 -10.69 9.19 2.73
C GLN A 198 -11.14 8.11 1.72
N TYR A 199 -11.15 8.41 0.42
CA TYR A 199 -11.48 7.43 -0.62
C TYR A 199 -10.48 6.26 -0.70
N MET A 200 -9.34 6.37 -0.04
CA MET A 200 -8.30 5.31 0.00
C MET A 200 -8.49 4.31 1.16
N HIS A 201 -9.47 4.58 2.05
CA HIS A 201 -9.74 3.74 3.24
C HIS A 201 -10.92 2.79 3.01
#